data_8fccd90988db5baf83f03a2d7934e33f
#
_entry.id   8fccd90988db5baf83f03a2d7934e33f
#
_cell.length_a   1.000
_cell.length_b   1.000
_cell.length_c   1.000
_cell.angle_alpha   90.00
_cell.angle_beta   90.00
_cell.angle_gamma   90.00
#
_symmetry.space_group_name_H-M   'P 1'
#
loop_
_entity.id
_entity.type
_entity.pdbx_description
1 polymer ?
#
loop_
_entity_poly.entity_id
_entity_poly.type
_entity_poly.pdbx_seq_one_letter_code
_entity_poly.pdbx_strand_id
1 'polypeptide(L)'
;EHGQIQLSEEFHLANILLPLPEGSTAAVIEKAAIEAQKVYQQLQQGTDFSQLALSRSGSENALEGGDMGWRKAAQLPPPFDSLIPPLSPGQVTQPVRTPGGFLIIKLLEKRGGNNQLRDEVHVRHILIKPSEIRTDAEAQKLVERLHARIVAGEDFGELAKTFSEDPGSARNGGDLDWIDPATLVPEFQ
;
A
#
# COMPACT_ATOMS: atom_id res chain seq x y z
N GLU A 1 17.08 2.77 14.10
CA GLU A 1 17.17 3.19 12.68
C GLU A 1 16.03 2.53 11.91
N HIS A 2 15.18 3.35 11.29
CA HIS A 2 14.04 2.87 10.50
C HIS A 2 14.50 2.61 9.08
N GLY A 3 14.60 1.37 8.69
CA GLY A 3 14.85 0.97 7.32
C GLY A 3 13.57 1.07 6.49
N GLN A 4 13.37 2.17 5.75
CA GLN A 4 12.28 2.29 4.80
C GLN A 4 12.63 1.55 3.51
N ILE A 5 12.03 0.38 3.30
CA ILE A 5 11.95 -0.21 1.96
C ILE A 5 10.71 0.41 1.31
N GLN A 6 10.89 1.50 0.56
CA GLN A 6 9.84 2.01 -0.32
C GLN A 6 9.65 1.05 -1.49
N LEU A 7 8.70 0.14 -1.38
CA LEU A 7 8.17 -0.56 -2.55
C LEU A 7 7.44 0.49 -3.41
N SER A 8 7.98 0.78 -4.60
CA SER A 8 7.36 1.73 -5.52
C SER A 8 5.95 1.27 -5.88
N GLU A 9 4.99 2.14 -5.66
CA GLU A 9 3.58 1.91 -6.02
C GLU A 9 3.44 1.70 -7.52
N GLU A 10 2.73 0.66 -7.94
CA GLU A 10 2.43 0.37 -9.33
C GLU A 10 0.92 0.25 -9.53
N PHE A 11 0.44 0.80 -10.62
CA PHE A 11 -0.95 0.87 -11.00
C PHE A 11 -1.19 0.15 -12.32
N HIS A 12 -2.13 -0.78 -12.36
CA HIS A 12 -2.64 -1.34 -13.60
C HIS A 12 -3.78 -0.45 -14.08
N LEU A 13 -3.60 0.16 -15.23
CA LEU A 13 -4.46 1.24 -15.73
C LEU A 13 -5.11 0.86 -17.05
N ALA A 14 -6.30 1.40 -17.29
CA ALA A 14 -6.91 1.44 -18.61
C ALA A 14 -7.33 2.87 -18.94
N ASN A 15 -7.38 3.22 -20.23
CA ASN A 15 -7.73 4.56 -20.69
C ASN A 15 -8.86 4.59 -21.74
N ILE A 16 -9.59 5.69 -21.74
CA ILE A 16 -10.46 6.10 -22.86
C ILE A 16 -10.00 7.49 -23.27
N LEU A 17 -9.50 7.61 -24.49
CA LEU A 17 -9.17 8.91 -25.11
C LEU A 17 -10.27 9.31 -26.07
N LEU A 18 -10.93 10.41 -25.81
CA LEU A 18 -11.83 11.07 -26.75
C LEU A 18 -11.02 12.08 -27.56
N PRO A 19 -10.64 11.75 -28.81
CA PRO A 19 -9.68 12.54 -29.55
C PRO A 19 -10.21 13.91 -29.90
N LEU A 20 -9.31 14.88 -29.94
CA LEU A 20 -9.62 16.23 -30.36
C LEU A 20 -8.56 16.69 -31.34
N PRO A 21 -8.91 17.02 -32.59
CA PRO A 21 -7.97 17.50 -33.59
C PRO A 21 -7.21 18.77 -33.13
N GLU A 22 -5.95 18.88 -33.52
CA GLU A 22 -5.18 20.12 -33.29
C GLU A 22 -5.85 21.30 -33.94
N GLY A 23 -5.81 22.46 -33.28
CA GLY A 23 -6.45 23.68 -33.80
C GLY A 23 -7.99 23.70 -33.72
N SER A 24 -8.59 22.78 -32.95
CA SER A 24 -10.05 22.78 -32.73
C SER A 24 -10.55 24.09 -32.16
N THR A 25 -11.69 24.56 -32.67
CA THR A 25 -12.36 25.77 -32.16
C THR A 25 -12.92 25.54 -30.76
N ALA A 26 -13.20 26.62 -30.03
CA ALA A 26 -13.80 26.55 -28.70
C ALA A 26 -15.12 25.74 -28.68
N ALA A 27 -15.95 25.89 -29.70
CA ALA A 27 -17.20 25.14 -29.82
C ALA A 27 -16.99 23.62 -29.99
N VAL A 28 -15.93 23.21 -30.70
CA VAL A 28 -15.57 21.80 -30.87
C VAL A 28 -15.03 21.23 -29.57
N ILE A 29 -14.19 22.01 -28.85
CA ILE A 29 -13.67 21.63 -27.54
C ILE A 29 -14.79 21.43 -26.53
N GLU A 30 -15.76 22.34 -26.50
CA GLU A 30 -16.92 22.27 -25.61
C GLU A 30 -17.80 21.02 -25.88
N LYS A 31 -18.05 20.71 -27.14
CA LYS A 31 -18.77 19.50 -27.54
C LYS A 31 -18.04 18.24 -27.08
N ALA A 32 -16.72 18.19 -27.26
CA ALA A 32 -15.89 17.07 -26.82
C ALA A 32 -15.89 16.93 -25.29
N ALA A 33 -15.87 18.04 -24.55
CA ALA A 33 -15.97 18.03 -23.09
C ALA A 33 -17.32 17.46 -22.61
N ILE A 34 -18.42 17.88 -23.26
CA ILE A 34 -19.76 17.34 -22.96
C ILE A 34 -19.82 15.84 -23.25
N GLU A 35 -19.24 15.39 -24.35
CA GLU A 35 -19.19 13.96 -24.68
C GLU A 35 -18.35 13.16 -23.69
N ALA A 36 -17.20 13.71 -23.29
CA ALA A 36 -16.36 13.11 -22.25
C ALA A 36 -17.09 12.99 -20.91
N GLN A 37 -17.86 14.01 -20.56
CA GLN A 37 -18.67 14.00 -19.34
C GLN A 37 -19.80 12.96 -19.42
N LYS A 38 -20.41 12.74 -20.59
CA LYS A 38 -21.41 11.66 -20.77
C LYS A 38 -20.78 10.29 -20.62
N VAL A 39 -19.63 10.06 -21.23
CA VAL A 39 -18.88 8.79 -21.07
C VAL A 39 -18.55 8.54 -19.58
N TYR A 40 -18.09 9.57 -18.88
CA TYR A 40 -17.84 9.48 -17.44
C TYR A 40 -19.10 9.11 -16.65
N GLN A 41 -20.24 9.74 -16.95
CA GLN A 41 -21.52 9.43 -16.30
C GLN A 41 -21.98 7.99 -16.57
N GLN A 42 -21.81 7.48 -17.80
CA GLN A 42 -22.12 6.10 -18.15
C GLN A 42 -21.25 5.12 -17.33
N LEU A 43 -19.95 5.42 -17.15
CA LEU A 43 -19.04 4.63 -16.30
C LEU A 43 -19.50 4.64 -14.83
N GLN A 44 -19.94 5.78 -14.31
CA GLN A 44 -20.47 5.88 -12.94
C GLN A 44 -21.77 5.10 -12.76
N GLN A 45 -22.56 4.91 -13.83
CA GLN A 45 -23.79 4.11 -13.86
C GLN A 45 -23.52 2.61 -14.03
N GLY A 46 -22.24 2.20 -14.12
CA GLY A 46 -21.84 0.79 -14.22
C GLY A 46 -21.70 0.26 -15.66
N THR A 47 -21.71 1.13 -16.69
CA THR A 47 -21.42 0.71 -18.05
C THR A 47 -19.98 0.14 -18.11
N ASP A 48 -19.81 -0.95 -18.83
CA ASP A 48 -18.50 -1.61 -18.97
C ASP A 48 -17.47 -0.71 -19.63
N PHE A 49 -16.32 -0.55 -18.95
CA PHE A 49 -15.26 0.34 -19.40
C PHE A 49 -14.66 -0.13 -20.74
N SER A 50 -14.43 -1.43 -20.88
CA SER A 50 -13.82 -2.00 -22.09
C SER A 50 -14.70 -1.82 -23.30
N GLN A 51 -16.02 -1.96 -23.15
CA GLN A 51 -16.98 -1.70 -24.24
C GLN A 51 -16.98 -0.23 -24.66
N LEU A 52 -16.90 0.69 -23.70
CA LEU A 52 -16.80 2.13 -24.02
C LEU A 52 -15.45 2.47 -24.67
N ALA A 53 -14.36 1.84 -24.21
CA ALA A 53 -13.05 1.99 -24.85
C ALA A 53 -13.07 1.53 -26.30
N LEU A 54 -13.58 0.30 -26.57
CA LEU A 54 -13.73 -0.26 -27.92
C LEU A 54 -14.57 0.65 -28.86
N SER A 55 -15.64 1.25 -28.33
CA SER A 55 -16.61 1.99 -29.17
C SER A 55 -16.31 3.50 -29.29
N ARG A 56 -15.56 4.09 -28.38
CA ARG A 56 -15.41 5.55 -28.24
C ARG A 56 -13.97 6.04 -28.16
N SER A 57 -13.02 5.17 -27.77
CA SER A 57 -11.64 5.60 -27.58
C SER A 57 -10.88 5.69 -28.90
N GLY A 58 -10.12 6.77 -29.03
CA GLY A 58 -9.11 6.93 -30.07
C GLY A 58 -7.70 6.57 -29.61
N SER A 59 -7.55 5.89 -28.48
CA SER A 59 -6.24 5.43 -28.02
C SER A 59 -5.77 4.18 -28.79
N GLU A 60 -4.47 3.95 -28.83
CA GLU A 60 -3.87 2.78 -29.50
C GLU A 60 -4.36 1.47 -28.89
N ASN A 61 -4.64 1.44 -27.61
CA ASN A 61 -5.13 0.27 -26.86
C ASN A 61 -6.66 0.18 -26.81
N ALA A 62 -7.38 0.95 -27.61
CA ALA A 62 -8.85 0.90 -27.62
C ALA A 62 -9.41 -0.52 -27.90
N LEU A 63 -8.76 -1.27 -28.81
CA LEU A 63 -9.15 -2.64 -29.18
C LEU A 63 -8.89 -3.66 -28.06
N GLU A 64 -8.00 -3.33 -27.12
CA GLU A 64 -7.69 -4.11 -25.92
C GLU A 64 -8.49 -3.64 -24.69
N GLY A 65 -9.62 -2.94 -24.93
CA GLY A 65 -10.44 -2.39 -23.85
C GLY A 65 -9.80 -1.20 -23.13
N GLY A 66 -8.77 -0.58 -23.74
CA GLY A 66 -8.03 0.54 -23.20
C GLY A 66 -6.90 0.15 -22.26
N ASP A 67 -6.57 -1.13 -22.12
CA ASP A 67 -5.53 -1.61 -21.18
C ASP A 67 -4.16 -0.98 -21.50
N MET A 68 -3.55 -0.36 -20.46
CA MET A 68 -2.23 0.30 -20.54
C MET A 68 -1.14 -0.55 -19.85
N GLY A 69 -1.51 -1.64 -19.19
CA GLY A 69 -0.64 -2.43 -18.32
C GLY A 69 -0.23 -1.69 -17.05
N TRP A 70 0.80 -2.22 -16.41
CA TRP A 70 1.34 -1.70 -15.15
C TRP A 70 2.22 -0.47 -15.35
N ARG A 71 2.00 0.56 -14.54
CA ARG A 71 2.79 1.80 -14.52
C ARG A 71 3.23 2.11 -13.10
N LYS A 72 4.50 2.52 -12.93
CA LYS A 72 5.00 3.01 -11.65
C LYS A 72 4.45 4.41 -11.37
N ALA A 73 4.21 4.74 -10.10
CA ALA A 73 3.77 6.08 -9.71
C ALA A 73 4.66 7.19 -10.30
N ALA A 74 5.98 7.01 -10.28
CA ALA A 74 6.95 7.96 -10.85
C ALA A 74 6.90 8.12 -12.38
N GLN A 75 6.17 7.26 -13.09
CA GLN A 75 6.00 7.29 -14.55
C GLN A 75 4.71 7.98 -14.98
N LEU A 76 3.85 8.34 -14.03
CA LEU A 76 2.60 9.02 -14.30
C LEU A 76 2.88 10.50 -14.60
N PRO A 77 2.46 11.02 -15.78
CA PRO A 77 2.63 12.43 -16.07
C PRO A 77 1.58 13.26 -15.29
N PRO A 78 1.88 14.54 -14.97
CA PRO A 78 0.89 15.44 -14.45
C PRO A 78 -0.32 15.60 -15.39
N PRO A 79 -1.58 15.69 -14.85
CA PRO A 79 -1.96 15.68 -13.45
C PRO A 79 -2.27 14.26 -12.89
N PHE A 80 -1.97 13.19 -13.65
CA PHE A 80 -2.35 11.82 -13.27
C PHE A 80 -1.56 11.29 -12.09
N ASP A 81 -0.34 11.81 -11.86
CA ASP A 81 0.48 11.57 -10.68
C ASP A 81 -0.23 11.90 -9.35
N SER A 82 -1.15 12.84 -9.38
CA SER A 82 -1.98 13.24 -8.23
C SER A 82 -3.39 12.66 -8.25
N LEU A 83 -3.94 12.32 -9.43
CA LEU A 83 -5.31 11.85 -9.58
C LEU A 83 -5.46 10.34 -9.39
N ILE A 84 -4.45 9.54 -9.76
CA ILE A 84 -4.52 8.08 -9.73
C ILE A 84 -4.27 7.48 -8.34
N PRO A 85 -3.27 7.93 -7.55
CA PRO A 85 -2.96 7.31 -6.25
C PRO A 85 -4.14 7.24 -5.26
N PRO A 86 -5.03 8.25 -5.15
CA PRO A 86 -6.17 8.20 -4.24
C PRO A 86 -7.31 7.28 -4.70
N LEU A 87 -7.29 6.80 -5.95
CA LEU A 87 -8.34 5.91 -6.46
C LEU A 87 -8.27 4.53 -5.82
N SER A 88 -9.45 3.92 -5.67
CA SER A 88 -9.58 2.49 -5.38
C SER A 88 -9.72 1.69 -6.68
N PRO A 89 -9.30 0.41 -6.72
CA PRO A 89 -9.53 -0.46 -7.87
C PRO A 89 -10.99 -0.43 -8.34
N GLY A 90 -11.19 -0.28 -9.65
CA GLY A 90 -12.49 -0.11 -10.28
C GLY A 90 -12.93 1.33 -10.49
N GLN A 91 -12.37 2.30 -9.78
CA GLN A 91 -12.70 3.71 -9.93
C GLN A 91 -12.07 4.34 -11.17
N VAL A 92 -12.68 5.44 -11.63
CA VAL A 92 -12.25 6.20 -12.82
C VAL A 92 -11.98 7.67 -12.46
N THR A 93 -11.02 8.30 -13.16
CA THR A 93 -10.82 9.75 -13.07
C THR A 93 -11.97 10.49 -13.75
N GLN A 94 -12.15 11.74 -13.36
CA GLN A 94 -12.91 12.65 -14.21
C GLN A 94 -12.19 12.85 -15.56
N PRO A 95 -12.91 13.30 -16.62
CA PRO A 95 -12.28 13.61 -17.89
C PRO A 95 -11.22 14.72 -17.74
N VAL A 96 -10.00 14.42 -18.13
CA VAL A 96 -8.86 15.36 -18.09
C VAL A 96 -8.55 15.84 -19.49
N ARG A 97 -8.43 17.15 -19.67
CA ARG A 97 -8.03 17.74 -20.95
C ARG A 97 -6.53 17.51 -21.18
N THR A 98 -6.21 16.91 -22.29
CA THR A 98 -4.83 16.67 -22.76
C THR A 98 -4.62 17.26 -24.16
N PRO A 99 -3.40 17.38 -24.67
CA PRO A 99 -3.17 17.83 -26.05
C PRO A 99 -3.91 16.98 -27.09
N GLY A 100 -4.02 15.66 -26.89
CA GLY A 100 -4.69 14.73 -27.82
C GLY A 100 -6.20 14.67 -27.69
N GLY A 101 -6.80 15.25 -26.64
CA GLY A 101 -8.25 15.16 -26.39
C GLY A 101 -8.60 15.11 -24.90
N PHE A 102 -9.73 14.52 -24.58
CA PHE A 102 -10.13 14.25 -23.19
C PHE A 102 -9.81 12.81 -22.83
N LEU A 103 -9.10 12.64 -21.73
CA LEU A 103 -8.63 11.33 -21.23
C LEU A 103 -9.36 10.98 -19.95
N ILE A 104 -9.89 9.77 -19.88
CA ILE A 104 -10.45 9.15 -18.67
C ILE A 104 -9.60 7.91 -18.38
N ILE A 105 -9.11 7.79 -17.16
CA ILE A 105 -8.31 6.65 -16.73
C ILE A 105 -9.09 5.85 -15.69
N LYS A 106 -9.08 4.52 -15.81
CA LYS A 106 -9.58 3.58 -14.81
C LYS A 106 -8.40 2.93 -14.10
N LEU A 107 -8.45 2.88 -12.79
CA LEU A 107 -7.58 2.04 -12.00
C LEU A 107 -8.17 0.61 -11.98
N LEU A 108 -7.47 -0.34 -12.60
CA LEU A 108 -7.86 -1.74 -12.59
C LEU A 108 -7.38 -2.42 -11.32
N GLU A 109 -6.09 -2.31 -11.04
CA GLU A 109 -5.44 -2.90 -9.88
C GLU A 109 -4.33 -1.97 -9.35
N LYS A 110 -3.97 -2.17 -8.09
CA LYS A 110 -2.91 -1.44 -7.39
C LYS A 110 -2.04 -2.43 -6.65
N ARG A 111 -0.72 -2.32 -6.79
CA ARG A 111 0.24 -3.13 -6.06
C ARG A 111 1.45 -2.32 -5.64
N GLY A 112 2.18 -2.79 -4.66
CA GLY A 112 3.23 -2.00 -4.05
C GLY A 112 2.62 -0.79 -3.34
N GLY A 113 3.45 0.16 -2.93
CA GLY A 113 2.95 1.38 -2.30
C GLY A 113 2.09 1.12 -1.07
N ASN A 114 2.36 0.05 -0.34
CA ASN A 114 1.85 -0.02 1.01
C ASN A 114 2.53 1.11 1.78
N ASN A 115 1.95 2.30 1.63
CA ASN A 115 2.04 3.37 2.59
C ASN A 115 1.13 3.06 3.80
N GLN A 116 0.97 1.81 4.15
CA GLN A 116 1.15 1.41 5.50
C GLN A 116 2.66 1.52 5.71
N LEU A 117 3.11 2.60 6.33
CA LEU A 117 4.17 2.48 7.31
C LEU A 117 3.80 1.21 8.08
N ARG A 118 4.37 0.06 7.71
CA ARG A 118 4.43 -1.01 8.68
C ARG A 118 5.33 -0.39 9.72
N ASP A 119 4.74 0.02 10.80
CA ASP A 119 5.48 0.30 12.01
C ASP A 119 6.10 -1.05 12.40
N GLU A 120 7.20 -1.40 11.73
CA GLU A 120 7.99 -2.53 12.18
C GLU A 120 8.67 -2.11 13.46
N VAL A 121 8.38 -2.81 14.53
CA VAL A 121 9.01 -2.60 15.82
C VAL A 121 10.14 -3.61 15.99
N HIS A 122 11.30 -3.14 16.40
CA HIS A 122 12.40 -4.02 16.80
C HIS A 122 12.14 -4.48 18.23
N VAL A 123 11.83 -5.76 18.38
CA VAL A 123 11.37 -6.33 19.64
C VAL A 123 12.43 -7.24 20.23
N ARG A 124 12.64 -7.14 21.53
CA ARG A 124 13.41 -8.09 22.33
C ARG A 124 12.54 -8.66 23.41
N HIS A 125 12.68 -9.97 23.70
CA HIS A 125 11.95 -10.61 24.77
C HIS A 125 12.82 -11.48 25.65
N ILE A 126 12.31 -11.75 26.85
CA ILE A 126 12.82 -12.76 27.77
C ILE A 126 11.68 -13.71 28.09
N LEU A 127 11.81 -14.95 27.71
CA LEU A 127 10.80 -15.97 27.96
C LEU A 127 11.17 -16.76 29.23
N ILE A 128 10.28 -16.76 30.21
CA ILE A 128 10.39 -17.58 31.42
C ILE A 128 9.20 -18.53 31.44
N LYS A 129 9.47 -19.84 31.50
CA LYS A 129 8.40 -20.86 31.50
C LYS A 129 8.22 -21.43 32.89
N PRO A 130 6.97 -21.68 33.33
CA PRO A 130 6.71 -22.59 34.43
C PRO A 130 7.18 -24.00 34.08
N SER A 131 7.61 -24.77 35.07
CA SER A 131 8.11 -26.14 34.90
C SER A 131 7.83 -26.99 36.14
N GLU A 132 8.16 -28.25 36.12
CA GLU A 132 8.03 -29.14 37.31
C GLU A 132 8.79 -28.65 38.54
N ILE A 133 9.84 -27.86 38.33
CA ILE A 133 10.71 -27.31 39.39
C ILE A 133 10.50 -25.80 39.61
N ARG A 134 9.62 -25.17 38.85
CA ARG A 134 9.30 -23.72 38.94
C ARG A 134 7.80 -23.51 38.76
N THR A 135 7.13 -23.15 39.81
CA THR A 135 5.70 -22.82 39.79
C THR A 135 5.43 -21.53 39.01
N ASP A 136 4.18 -21.31 38.59
CA ASP A 136 3.75 -20.05 37.96
C ASP A 136 4.11 -18.82 38.78
N ALA A 137 3.87 -18.89 40.10
CA ALA A 137 4.18 -17.81 41.03
C ALA A 137 5.68 -17.50 41.14
N GLU A 138 6.53 -18.52 41.01
CA GLU A 138 8.00 -18.34 40.99
C GLU A 138 8.46 -17.79 39.65
N ALA A 139 7.88 -18.21 38.54
CA ALA A 139 8.17 -17.68 37.23
C ALA A 139 7.79 -16.18 37.17
N GLN A 140 6.63 -15.80 37.66
CA GLN A 140 6.19 -14.41 37.74
C GLN A 140 7.11 -13.55 38.60
N LYS A 141 7.50 -14.02 39.79
CA LYS A 141 8.48 -13.32 40.65
C LYS A 141 9.84 -13.15 39.99
N LEU A 142 10.24 -14.10 39.15
CA LEU A 142 11.48 -13.96 38.37
C LEU A 142 11.35 -12.87 37.31
N VAL A 143 10.25 -12.85 36.55
CA VAL A 143 9.97 -11.81 35.57
C VAL A 143 9.96 -10.42 36.21
N GLU A 144 9.27 -10.26 37.36
CA GLU A 144 9.22 -9.00 38.10
C GLU A 144 10.63 -8.53 38.54
N ARG A 145 11.48 -9.46 39.01
CA ARG A 145 12.88 -9.13 39.37
C ARG A 145 13.70 -8.73 38.15
N LEU A 146 13.57 -9.43 37.02
CA LEU A 146 14.27 -9.08 35.80
C LEU A 146 13.83 -7.72 35.27
N HIS A 147 12.53 -7.44 35.28
CA HIS A 147 12.00 -6.12 34.94
C HIS A 147 12.59 -5.00 35.81
N ALA A 148 12.63 -5.20 37.14
CA ALA A 148 13.23 -4.21 38.04
C ALA A 148 14.73 -3.98 37.74
N ARG A 149 15.48 -5.01 37.36
CA ARG A 149 16.89 -4.90 36.99
C ARG A 149 17.08 -4.13 35.68
N ILE A 150 16.21 -4.38 34.69
CA ILE A 150 16.21 -3.66 33.40
C ILE A 150 15.90 -2.17 33.63
N VAL A 151 14.88 -1.87 34.43
CA VAL A 151 14.54 -0.49 34.81
C VAL A 151 15.67 0.21 35.57
N ALA A 152 16.45 -0.56 36.35
CA ALA A 152 17.64 -0.06 37.05
C ALA A 152 18.85 0.16 36.12
N GLY A 153 18.75 -0.16 34.82
CA GLY A 153 19.77 0.08 33.82
C GLY A 153 20.67 -1.11 33.49
N GLU A 154 20.33 -2.33 33.94
CA GLU A 154 21.06 -3.52 33.50
C GLU A 154 20.78 -3.84 32.03
N ASP A 155 21.77 -4.38 31.33
CA ASP A 155 21.65 -4.69 29.90
C ASP A 155 20.64 -5.81 29.66
N PHE A 156 19.62 -5.51 28.85
CA PHE A 156 18.55 -6.43 28.51
C PHE A 156 19.10 -7.70 27.81
N GLY A 157 20.04 -7.53 26.89
CA GLY A 157 20.58 -8.64 26.11
C GLY A 157 21.35 -9.64 26.98
N GLU A 158 22.12 -9.16 27.97
CA GLU A 158 22.84 -10.02 28.91
C GLU A 158 21.86 -10.76 29.84
N LEU A 159 20.79 -10.11 30.26
CA LEU A 159 19.74 -10.76 31.04
C LEU A 159 19.00 -11.81 30.21
N ALA A 160 18.71 -11.53 28.94
CA ALA A 160 18.07 -12.46 28.03
C ALA A 160 18.96 -13.71 27.79
N LYS A 161 20.27 -13.54 27.56
CA LYS A 161 21.21 -14.65 27.39
C LYS A 161 21.28 -15.53 28.63
N THR A 162 21.13 -14.94 29.81
CA THR A 162 21.26 -15.64 31.08
C THR A 162 19.96 -16.33 31.51
N PHE A 163 18.84 -15.70 31.31
CA PHE A 163 17.56 -16.12 31.91
C PHE A 163 16.51 -16.56 30.92
N SER A 164 16.60 -16.17 29.64
CA SER A 164 15.57 -16.53 28.65
C SER A 164 15.62 -18.00 28.29
N GLU A 165 14.44 -18.60 28.31
CA GLU A 165 14.22 -20.01 27.94
C GLU A 165 13.69 -20.14 26.51
N ASP A 166 13.81 -19.07 25.72
CA ASP A 166 13.51 -19.11 24.29
C ASP A 166 14.72 -19.62 23.49
N PRO A 167 14.63 -20.80 22.87
CA PRO A 167 15.76 -21.37 22.14
C PRO A 167 16.14 -20.58 20.88
N GLY A 168 15.24 -19.78 20.36
CA GLY A 168 15.43 -19.00 19.12
C GLY A 168 16.22 -17.72 19.34
N SER A 169 15.87 -16.96 20.37
CA SER A 169 16.40 -15.61 20.57
C SER A 169 17.31 -15.44 21.78
N ALA A 170 17.27 -16.35 22.78
CA ALA A 170 18.03 -16.19 24.02
C ALA A 170 19.53 -15.92 23.78
N ARG A 171 20.16 -16.67 22.88
CA ARG A 171 21.60 -16.53 22.53
C ARG A 171 21.95 -15.21 21.89
N ASN A 172 20.96 -14.59 21.22
CA ASN A 172 21.06 -13.28 20.55
C ASN A 172 20.54 -12.13 21.43
N GLY A 173 20.51 -12.32 22.76
CA GLY A 173 20.05 -11.29 23.69
C GLY A 173 18.54 -11.04 23.64
N GLY A 174 17.76 -12.05 23.29
CA GLY A 174 16.31 -11.99 23.20
C GLY A 174 15.78 -11.30 21.94
N ASP A 175 16.62 -11.01 20.97
CA ASP A 175 16.29 -10.28 19.74
C ASP A 175 15.38 -11.13 18.84
N LEU A 176 14.23 -10.57 18.49
CA LEU A 176 13.23 -11.14 17.57
C LEU A 176 13.23 -10.45 16.19
N ASP A 177 14.22 -9.53 15.97
CA ASP A 177 14.29 -8.74 14.76
C ASP A 177 13.11 -7.75 14.59
N TRP A 178 12.96 -7.20 13.40
CA TRP A 178 11.88 -6.30 13.05
C TRP A 178 10.60 -7.09 12.76
N ILE A 179 9.54 -6.80 13.49
CA ILE A 179 8.25 -7.51 13.39
C ILE A 179 7.13 -6.50 13.14
N ASP A 180 6.15 -6.90 12.34
CA ASP A 180 4.88 -6.18 12.19
C ASP A 180 4.09 -6.33 13.51
N PRO A 181 3.77 -5.24 14.24
CA PRO A 181 3.00 -5.30 15.48
C PRO A 181 1.67 -6.05 15.36
N ALA A 182 1.05 -6.03 14.15
CA ALA A 182 -0.19 -6.75 13.91
C ALA A 182 -0.03 -8.28 13.94
N THR A 183 1.21 -8.79 13.89
CA THR A 183 1.50 -10.25 13.99
C THR A 183 1.80 -10.70 15.41
N LEU A 184 1.95 -9.76 16.33
CA LEU A 184 2.18 -10.07 17.75
C LEU A 184 0.88 -10.58 18.38
N VAL A 185 1.03 -11.53 19.31
CA VAL A 185 -0.08 -11.99 20.14
C VAL A 185 -0.62 -10.82 21.00
N PRO A 186 -1.91 -10.82 21.39
CA PRO A 186 -2.54 -9.70 22.09
C PRO A 186 -1.80 -9.21 23.34
N GLU A 187 -1.06 -10.10 24.00
CA GLU A 187 -0.28 -9.81 25.20
C GLU A 187 0.94 -8.91 24.94
N PHE A 188 1.32 -8.73 23.67
CA PHE A 188 2.45 -7.89 23.22
C PHE A 188 2.05 -6.66 22.40
N GLN A 189 0.73 -6.42 22.21
CA GLN A 189 0.18 -5.27 21.47
C GLN A 189 0.01 -4.02 22.34
#